data_efd44e68597ed4b90c9b8656178dbdb7
#
_entry.id   efd44e68597ed4b90c9b8656178dbdb7
#
_cell.length_a   1.000
_cell.length_b   1.000
_cell.length_c   1.000
_cell.angle_alpha   90.00
_cell.angle_beta   90.00
_cell.angle_gamma   90.00
#
_symmetry.space_group_name_H-M   'P 1'
#
loop_
_entity.id
_entity.type
_entity.pdbx_description
1 polymer ?
#
loop_
_entity_poly.entity_id
_entity_poly.type
_entity_poly.pdbx_seq_one_letter_code
_entity_poly.pdbx_strand_id
1 'polypeptide(L)'
;MLFRSLWVNLPANFKKSPPGYQDVVGGKTPVVELSSDAGAVRVIAGAFENAKGPARTFTPIELWDMRLKAGKTAKLNVPAGQSTALLFLSGGGRVNGSKNVDEGELAVLDRDGETLSIEAGADSTVLLLSGTPIDEPVVGYGPFVMNTEREIRQAIEDYRHGRMGHLG
;
A
#
# COMPACT_ATOMS: atom_id res chain seq x y z
N MET A 1 -10.64 14.08 12.41
CA MET A 1 -9.68 13.00 12.08
C MET A 1 -10.28 12.16 10.97
N LEU A 2 -9.68 12.13 9.78
CA LEU A 2 -10.16 11.30 8.68
C LEU A 2 -9.62 9.88 8.89
N PHE A 3 -10.52 8.92 9.10
CA PHE A 3 -10.16 7.49 9.14
C PHE A 3 -9.97 6.99 7.70
N ARG A 4 -8.89 6.29 7.45
CA ARG A 4 -8.62 5.62 6.17
C ARG A 4 -8.32 4.16 6.44
N SER A 5 -8.92 3.27 5.67
CA SER A 5 -8.73 1.82 5.76
C SER A 5 -8.24 1.30 4.42
N LEU A 6 -7.22 0.46 4.46
CA LEU A 6 -6.69 -0.25 3.30
C LEU A 6 -6.86 -1.75 3.53
N TRP A 7 -7.52 -2.42 2.60
CA TRP A 7 -7.61 -3.87 2.58
C TRP A 7 -6.58 -4.45 1.64
N VAL A 8 -5.78 -5.37 2.17
CA VAL A 8 -4.76 -6.10 1.39
C VAL A 8 -5.19 -7.56 1.31
N ASN A 9 -5.31 -8.09 0.09
CA ASN A 9 -5.61 -9.50 -0.12
C ASN A 9 -4.40 -10.36 0.25
N LEU A 10 -4.65 -11.61 0.62
CA LEU A 10 -3.62 -12.61 0.91
C LEU A 10 -3.64 -13.73 -0.15
N PRO A 11 -2.49 -14.31 -0.49
CA PRO A 11 -2.45 -15.54 -1.29
C PRO A 11 -3.10 -16.72 -0.53
N ALA A 12 -3.54 -17.72 -1.28
CA ALA A 12 -4.31 -18.85 -0.77
C ALA A 12 -3.70 -19.52 0.46
N ASN A 13 -2.36 -19.69 0.46
CA ASN A 13 -1.63 -20.34 1.55
C ASN A 13 -1.63 -19.55 2.86
N PHE A 14 -1.94 -18.24 2.83
CA PHE A 14 -2.00 -17.38 4.01
C PHE A 14 -3.41 -16.98 4.43
N LYS A 15 -4.45 -17.24 3.63
CA LYS A 15 -5.83 -16.81 3.94
C LYS A 15 -6.40 -17.40 5.24
N LYS A 16 -5.88 -18.54 5.69
CA LYS A 16 -6.26 -19.19 6.95
C LYS A 16 -5.20 -19.06 8.05
N SER A 17 -4.29 -18.10 7.92
CA SER A 17 -3.35 -17.80 9.00
C SER A 17 -4.09 -17.39 10.28
N PRO A 18 -3.55 -17.70 11.46
CA PRO A 18 -4.13 -17.22 12.71
C PRO A 18 -4.32 -15.69 12.68
N PRO A 19 -5.42 -15.17 13.23
CA PRO A 19 -5.62 -13.74 13.32
C PRO A 19 -4.55 -13.10 14.19
N GLY A 20 -4.13 -11.90 13.83
CA GLY A 20 -3.11 -11.16 14.55
C GLY A 20 -3.30 -9.67 14.41
N TYR A 21 -2.73 -8.94 15.35
CA TYR A 21 -2.69 -7.49 15.37
C TYR A 21 -1.25 -7.01 15.48
N GLN A 22 -0.96 -5.88 14.87
CA GLN A 22 0.30 -5.17 15.06
C GLN A 22 0.04 -3.68 15.13
N ASP A 23 0.61 -3.04 16.13
CA ASP A 23 0.56 -1.60 16.26
C ASP A 23 1.78 -0.96 15.62
N VAL A 24 1.56 -0.05 14.69
CA VAL A 24 2.61 0.72 14.01
C VAL A 24 2.64 2.13 14.57
N VAL A 25 3.45 2.31 15.61
CA VAL A 25 3.58 3.59 16.30
C VAL A 25 4.38 4.58 15.45
N GLY A 26 3.85 5.78 15.23
CA GLY A 26 4.44 6.81 14.38
C GLY A 26 5.90 7.15 14.71
N GLY A 27 6.28 7.19 16.00
CA GLY A 27 7.65 7.45 16.44
C GLY A 27 8.68 6.34 16.13
N LYS A 28 8.21 5.15 15.72
CA LYS A 28 9.07 4.03 15.30
C LYS A 28 9.13 3.85 13.78
N THR A 29 8.38 4.66 13.03
CA THR A 29 8.33 4.59 11.59
C THR A 29 9.42 5.50 11.01
N PRO A 30 10.43 4.95 10.30
CA PRO A 30 11.54 5.72 9.79
C PRO A 30 11.08 6.72 8.73
N VAL A 31 11.74 7.88 8.72
CA VAL A 31 11.54 8.95 7.74
C VAL A 31 12.86 9.17 7.01
N VAL A 32 12.80 9.20 5.69
CA VAL A 32 13.95 9.45 4.80
C VAL A 32 13.69 10.72 4.03
N GLU A 33 14.63 11.67 4.09
CA GLU A 33 14.58 12.90 3.33
C GLU A 33 14.90 12.64 1.86
N LEU A 34 14.10 13.20 0.98
CA LEU A 34 14.30 13.09 -0.46
C LEU A 34 15.40 14.05 -0.95
N SER A 35 16.14 13.62 -1.96
CA SER A 35 17.15 14.46 -2.61
C SER A 35 16.53 15.77 -3.15
N SER A 36 17.38 16.78 -3.34
CA SER A 36 16.99 18.09 -3.88
C SER A 36 15.88 18.80 -3.07
N ASP A 37 15.80 18.50 -1.79
CA ASP A 37 14.77 19.06 -0.88
C ASP A 37 13.34 18.82 -1.38
N ALA A 38 13.09 17.68 -2.02
CA ALA A 38 11.79 17.37 -2.62
C ALA A 38 10.74 16.95 -1.59
N GLY A 39 11.12 16.73 -0.34
CA GLY A 39 10.23 16.29 0.73
C GLY A 39 10.78 15.11 1.50
N ALA A 40 9.90 14.30 2.08
CA ALA A 40 10.28 13.15 2.89
C ALA A 40 9.35 11.95 2.67
N VAL A 41 9.88 10.75 2.87
CA VAL A 41 9.19 9.47 2.80
C VAL A 41 9.17 8.82 4.17
N ARG A 42 8.00 8.58 4.73
CA ARG A 42 7.80 7.77 5.93
C ARG A 42 7.50 6.32 5.50
N VAL A 43 8.38 5.40 5.86
CA VAL A 43 8.32 4.00 5.43
C VAL A 43 7.48 3.20 6.42
N ILE A 44 6.24 2.85 6.08
CA ILE A 44 5.32 2.11 6.94
C ILE A 44 5.55 0.61 6.80
N ALA A 45 5.62 0.12 5.56
CA ALA A 45 5.93 -1.28 5.24
C ALA A 45 6.93 -1.34 4.08
N GLY A 46 7.65 -2.44 3.98
CA GLY A 46 8.69 -2.65 2.98
C GLY A 46 9.96 -1.86 3.27
N ALA A 47 10.64 -1.38 2.24
CA ALA A 47 11.89 -0.66 2.37
C ALA A 47 11.95 0.54 1.40
N PHE A 48 12.63 1.60 1.81
CA PHE A 48 13.00 2.72 0.97
C PHE A 48 14.45 3.13 1.29
N GLU A 49 15.32 3.09 0.28
CA GLU A 49 16.77 3.24 0.46
C GLU A 49 17.29 2.31 1.58
N ASN A 50 17.86 2.87 2.63
CA ASN A 50 18.41 2.11 3.76
C ASN A 50 17.41 1.95 4.93
N ALA A 51 16.18 2.44 4.79
CA ALA A 51 15.16 2.39 5.84
C ALA A 51 14.19 1.22 5.58
N LYS A 52 13.80 0.53 6.66
CA LYS A 52 12.82 -0.55 6.64
C LYS A 52 11.64 -0.20 7.53
N GLY A 53 10.43 -0.32 6.97
CA GLY A 53 9.18 -0.11 7.68
C GLY A 53 8.94 -1.16 8.76
N PRO A 54 8.30 -0.78 9.87
CA PRO A 54 8.03 -1.68 10.99
C PRO A 54 6.90 -2.67 10.74
N ALA A 55 6.01 -2.40 9.77
CA ALA A 55 4.87 -3.26 9.51
C ALA A 55 5.30 -4.61 8.90
N ARG A 56 4.81 -5.69 9.48
CA ARG A 56 5.01 -7.06 8.97
C ARG A 56 3.90 -7.38 7.98
N THR A 57 4.27 -7.91 6.82
CA THR A 57 3.37 -8.30 5.75
C THR A 57 3.60 -9.76 5.35
N PHE A 58 2.58 -10.43 4.81
CA PHE A 58 2.68 -11.83 4.33
C PHE A 58 3.34 -11.91 2.95
N THR A 59 3.23 -10.85 2.17
CA THR A 59 3.84 -10.73 0.83
C THR A 59 4.66 -9.45 0.79
N PRO A 60 5.61 -9.32 -0.14
CA PRO A 60 6.32 -8.06 -0.34
C PRO A 60 5.36 -6.92 -0.66
N ILE A 61 5.34 -5.90 0.19
CA ILE A 61 4.50 -4.70 0.06
C ILE A 61 5.35 -3.50 0.43
N GLU A 62 5.29 -2.47 -0.41
CA GLU A 62 5.79 -1.14 -0.12
C GLU A 62 4.60 -0.24 0.22
N LEU A 63 4.60 0.32 1.43
CA LEU A 63 3.62 1.31 1.87
C LEU A 63 4.37 2.51 2.42
N TRP A 64 4.34 3.60 1.65
CA TRP A 64 5.05 4.83 1.99
C TRP A 64 4.07 6.01 2.09
N ASP A 65 4.19 6.79 3.16
CA ASP A 65 3.49 8.07 3.32
C ASP A 65 4.49 9.20 3.02
N MET A 66 4.28 9.89 1.92
CA MET A 66 5.18 10.90 1.38
C MET A 66 4.64 12.31 1.63
N ARG A 67 5.53 13.21 2.04
CA ARG A 67 5.29 14.65 2.12
C ARG A 67 6.13 15.32 1.06
N LEU A 68 5.52 15.81 0.01
CA LEU A 68 6.21 16.42 -1.14
C LEU A 68 6.05 17.92 -1.11
N LYS A 69 7.12 18.64 -1.44
CA LYS A 69 7.15 20.11 -1.43
C LYS A 69 6.74 20.68 -2.80
N ALA A 70 5.94 21.73 -2.78
CA ALA A 70 5.50 22.47 -3.98
C ALA A 70 6.66 22.83 -4.91
N GLY A 71 6.47 22.63 -6.21
CA GLY A 71 7.45 22.94 -7.26
C GLY A 71 8.68 22.05 -7.30
N LYS A 72 8.71 20.97 -6.50
CA LYS A 72 9.80 19.98 -6.49
C LYS A 72 9.43 18.69 -7.18
N THR A 73 10.45 17.96 -7.61
CA THR A 73 10.30 16.65 -8.24
C THR A 73 10.92 15.58 -7.35
N ALA A 74 10.10 14.67 -6.86
CA ALA A 74 10.55 13.44 -6.21
C ALA A 74 10.86 12.38 -7.26
N LYS A 75 12.04 11.76 -7.17
CA LYS A 75 12.42 10.59 -7.99
C LYS A 75 12.59 9.40 -7.07
N LEU A 76 11.86 8.34 -7.34
CA LEU A 76 11.76 7.16 -6.51
C LEU A 76 12.01 5.91 -7.35
N ASN A 77 12.56 4.88 -6.72
CA ASN A 77 12.63 3.55 -7.32
C ASN A 77 11.61 2.64 -6.64
N VAL A 78 10.85 1.92 -7.44
CA VAL A 78 9.91 0.89 -7.01
C VAL A 78 10.32 -0.44 -7.63
N PRO A 79 10.12 -1.57 -6.95
CA PRO A 79 10.49 -2.87 -7.53
C PRO A 79 9.74 -3.15 -8.84
N ALA A 80 10.44 -3.62 -9.85
CA ALA A 80 9.83 -4.00 -11.13
C ALA A 80 8.79 -5.10 -10.97
N GLY A 81 7.77 -5.10 -11.83
CA GLY A 81 6.72 -6.11 -11.86
C GLY A 81 5.67 -6.01 -10.74
N GLN A 82 5.81 -5.07 -9.82
CA GLN A 82 4.81 -4.83 -8.78
C GLN A 82 3.62 -4.04 -9.31
N SER A 83 2.44 -4.28 -8.73
CA SER A 83 1.28 -3.42 -8.91
C SER A 83 1.44 -2.20 -8.03
N THR A 84 1.58 -1.02 -8.62
CA THR A 84 1.87 0.23 -7.91
C THR A 84 0.75 1.24 -8.12
N ALA A 85 0.34 1.92 -7.06
CA ALA A 85 -0.62 3.00 -7.11
C ALA A 85 -0.20 4.15 -6.19
N LEU A 86 -0.55 5.37 -6.58
CA LEU A 86 -0.35 6.61 -5.82
C LEU A 86 -1.71 7.21 -5.48
N LEU A 87 -1.98 7.39 -4.19
CA LEU A 87 -3.18 8.10 -3.73
C LEU A 87 -2.76 9.49 -3.22
N PHE A 88 -3.22 10.53 -3.89
CA PHE A 88 -3.02 11.91 -3.43
C PHE A 88 -4.04 12.25 -2.34
N LEU A 89 -3.58 12.32 -1.11
CA LEU A 89 -4.42 12.61 0.05
C LEU A 89 -4.68 14.12 0.23
N SER A 90 -3.76 14.94 -0.27
CA SER A 90 -3.88 16.39 -0.38
C SER A 90 -2.90 16.91 -1.43
N GLY A 91 -3.17 18.11 -1.96
CA GLY A 91 -2.37 18.71 -3.01
C GLY A 91 -2.62 18.07 -4.37
N GLY A 92 -1.59 18.01 -5.21
CA GLY A 92 -1.65 17.44 -6.55
C GLY A 92 -0.30 17.53 -7.24
N GLY A 93 -0.17 16.87 -8.39
CA GLY A 93 1.08 16.86 -9.13
C GLY A 93 1.00 16.13 -10.45
N ARG A 94 2.15 16.01 -11.10
CA ARG A 94 2.28 15.26 -12.35
C ARG A 94 3.11 14.01 -12.12
N VAL A 95 2.57 12.86 -12.50
CA VAL A 95 3.22 11.56 -12.38
C VAL A 95 3.87 11.18 -13.72
N ASN A 96 5.16 10.81 -13.70
CA ASN A 96 5.97 10.42 -14.86
C ASN A 96 5.90 11.40 -16.03
N GLY A 97 5.76 12.70 -15.74
CA GLY A 97 5.69 13.75 -16.76
C GLY A 97 4.46 13.71 -17.68
N SER A 98 3.54 12.76 -17.47
CA SER A 98 2.45 12.50 -18.41
C SER A 98 1.07 12.85 -17.88
N LYS A 99 0.74 12.52 -16.63
CA LYS A 99 -0.62 12.64 -16.10
C LYS A 99 -0.66 13.52 -14.85
N ASN A 100 -1.54 14.50 -14.86
CA ASN A 100 -1.88 15.25 -13.66
C ASN A 100 -2.80 14.39 -12.77
N VAL A 101 -2.58 14.47 -11.48
CA VAL A 101 -3.35 13.78 -10.45
C VAL A 101 -3.67 14.80 -9.37
N ASP A 102 -4.94 14.93 -9.03
CA ASP A 102 -5.43 15.89 -8.04
C ASP A 102 -5.74 15.23 -6.68
N GLU A 103 -6.07 16.05 -5.70
CA GLU A 103 -6.46 15.57 -4.36
C GLU A 103 -7.64 14.59 -4.44
N GLY A 104 -7.54 13.47 -3.75
CA GLY A 104 -8.53 12.40 -3.72
C GLY A 104 -8.42 11.42 -4.88
N GLU A 105 -7.56 11.67 -5.86
CA GLU A 105 -7.37 10.78 -7.00
C GLU A 105 -6.33 9.69 -6.74
N LEU A 106 -6.54 8.55 -7.41
CA LEU A 106 -5.66 7.39 -7.42
C LEU A 106 -5.06 7.23 -8.82
N ALA A 107 -3.73 7.35 -8.92
CA ALA A 107 -3.00 6.98 -10.12
C ALA A 107 -2.53 5.53 -10.01
N VAL A 108 -2.99 4.66 -10.90
CA VAL A 108 -2.51 3.28 -11.03
C VAL A 108 -1.47 3.25 -12.13
N LEU A 109 -0.30 2.68 -11.83
CA LEU A 109 0.82 2.62 -12.75
C LEU A 109 0.86 1.27 -13.47
N ASP A 110 1.47 1.26 -14.65
CA ASP A 110 1.86 0.03 -15.32
C ASP A 110 2.92 -0.71 -14.51
N ARG A 111 3.02 -2.02 -14.70
CA ARG A 111 4.00 -2.85 -13.99
C ARG A 111 5.40 -2.78 -14.59
N ASP A 112 5.55 -2.14 -15.73
CA ASP A 112 6.81 -2.00 -16.44
C ASP A 112 7.63 -0.84 -15.88
N GLY A 113 8.93 -1.07 -15.71
CA GLY A 113 9.87 -0.08 -15.21
C GLY A 113 10.03 -0.11 -13.68
N GLU A 114 11.03 0.64 -13.24
CA GLU A 114 11.46 0.70 -11.83
C GLU A 114 11.51 2.14 -11.31
N THR A 115 11.34 3.13 -12.20
CA THR A 115 11.49 4.54 -11.86
C THR A 115 10.15 5.24 -11.85
N LEU A 116 9.94 6.06 -10.83
CA LEU A 116 8.77 6.88 -10.63
C LEU A 116 9.20 8.32 -10.38
N SER A 117 8.61 9.27 -11.10
CA SER A 117 8.79 10.69 -10.83
C SER A 117 7.45 11.34 -10.47
N ILE A 118 7.46 12.21 -9.45
CA ILE A 118 6.29 12.98 -9.04
C ILE A 118 6.73 14.45 -8.99
N GLU A 119 6.19 15.27 -9.87
CA GLU A 119 6.34 16.72 -9.86
C GLU A 119 5.21 17.29 -9.01
N ALA A 120 5.49 17.75 -7.81
CA ALA A 120 4.47 18.29 -6.91
C ALA A 120 4.06 19.70 -7.34
N GLY A 121 2.82 19.89 -7.71
CA GLY A 121 2.25 21.19 -8.09
C GLY A 121 1.96 22.07 -6.87
N ALA A 122 1.72 21.45 -5.71
CA ALA A 122 1.52 22.06 -4.39
C ALA A 122 2.18 21.19 -3.32
N ASP A 123 2.23 21.67 -2.08
CA ASP A 123 2.58 20.82 -0.95
C ASP A 123 1.60 19.65 -0.89
N SER A 124 2.10 18.44 -1.03
CA SER A 124 1.28 17.27 -1.26
C SER A 124 1.56 16.16 -0.26
N THR A 125 0.49 15.45 0.11
CA THR A 125 0.57 14.20 0.85
C THR A 125 0.16 13.07 -0.07
N VAL A 126 1.07 12.11 -0.29
CA VAL A 126 0.84 11.01 -1.23
C VAL A 126 1.12 9.67 -0.54
N LEU A 127 0.19 8.72 -0.64
CA LEU A 127 0.45 7.33 -0.28
C LEU A 127 0.92 6.58 -1.52
N LEU A 128 2.08 5.94 -1.44
CA LEU A 128 2.50 4.94 -2.38
C LEU A 128 2.11 3.56 -1.84
N LEU A 129 1.42 2.81 -2.67
CA LEU A 129 0.96 1.45 -2.43
C LEU A 129 1.55 0.58 -3.52
N SER A 130 2.46 -0.32 -3.19
CA SER A 130 3.05 -1.24 -4.16
C SER A 130 3.13 -2.63 -3.56
N GLY A 131 2.93 -3.65 -4.39
CA GLY A 131 3.00 -5.03 -3.92
C GLY A 131 3.11 -6.04 -5.06
N THR A 132 3.71 -7.18 -4.74
CA THR A 132 3.78 -8.30 -5.67
C THR A 132 2.38 -8.78 -6.02
N PRO A 133 2.02 -8.88 -7.32
CA PRO A 133 0.74 -9.41 -7.73
C PRO A 133 0.49 -10.82 -7.18
N ILE A 134 -0.74 -11.04 -6.70
CA ILE A 134 -1.22 -12.36 -6.33
C ILE A 134 -1.96 -12.90 -7.55
N ASP A 135 -1.28 -13.66 -8.40
CA ASP A 135 -1.84 -14.21 -9.63
C ASP A 135 -2.69 -15.45 -9.33
N GLU A 136 -3.71 -15.29 -8.49
CA GLU A 136 -4.63 -16.33 -8.05
C GLU A 136 -6.09 -15.87 -8.29
N PRO A 137 -7.05 -16.80 -8.48
CA PRO A 137 -8.46 -16.45 -8.57
C PRO A 137 -8.95 -15.71 -7.33
N VAL A 138 -9.84 -14.74 -7.53
CA VAL A 138 -10.45 -13.96 -6.43
C VAL A 138 -11.96 -14.14 -6.48
N VAL A 139 -12.52 -14.68 -5.41
CA VAL A 139 -13.96 -14.78 -5.19
C VAL A 139 -14.33 -14.08 -3.90
N GLY A 140 -15.26 -13.13 -3.98
CA GLY A 140 -15.70 -12.33 -2.83
C GLY A 140 -17.18 -12.53 -2.53
N TYR A 141 -17.53 -12.60 -1.24
CA TYR A 141 -18.91 -12.55 -0.78
C TYR A 141 -18.97 -11.93 0.61
N GLY A 142 -19.70 -10.82 0.76
CA GLY A 142 -19.71 -10.04 1.99
C GLY A 142 -18.30 -9.66 2.43
N PRO A 143 -17.89 -9.94 3.67
CA PRO A 143 -16.55 -9.64 4.15
C PRO A 143 -15.50 -10.70 3.78
N PHE A 144 -15.89 -11.78 3.09
CA PHE A 144 -14.99 -12.89 2.77
C PHE A 144 -14.39 -12.74 1.38
N VAL A 145 -13.09 -12.95 1.28
CA VAL A 145 -12.33 -13.01 0.02
C VAL A 145 -11.52 -14.29 0.02
N MET A 146 -11.85 -15.21 -0.91
CA MET A 146 -11.22 -16.51 -1.06
C MET A 146 -10.83 -16.74 -2.52
N ASN A 147 -10.35 -17.95 -2.84
CA ASN A 147 -9.98 -18.31 -4.21
C ASN A 147 -11.07 -19.09 -4.95
N THR A 148 -12.02 -19.69 -4.23
CA THR A 148 -13.14 -20.47 -4.81
C THR A 148 -14.45 -20.22 -4.04
N GLU A 149 -15.58 -20.44 -4.70
CA GLU A 149 -16.90 -20.40 -4.05
C GLU A 149 -17.04 -21.44 -2.93
N ARG A 150 -16.39 -22.59 -3.06
CA ARG A 150 -16.37 -23.62 -2.02
C ARG A 150 -15.73 -23.10 -0.75
N GLU A 151 -14.63 -22.37 -0.89
CA GLU A 151 -13.93 -21.75 0.25
C GLU A 151 -14.75 -20.63 0.87
N ILE A 152 -15.52 -19.86 0.08
CA ILE A 152 -16.47 -18.87 0.60
C ILE A 152 -17.53 -19.54 1.47
N ARG A 153 -18.15 -20.65 0.99
CA ARG A 153 -19.13 -21.40 1.79
C ARG A 153 -18.53 -21.89 3.11
N GLN A 154 -17.31 -22.45 3.03
CA GLN A 154 -16.59 -22.89 4.23
C GLN A 154 -16.30 -21.74 5.19
N ALA A 155 -15.87 -20.57 4.70
CA ALA A 155 -15.58 -19.39 5.52
C ALA A 155 -16.86 -18.91 6.26
N ILE A 156 -18.01 -18.92 5.59
CA ILE A 156 -19.31 -18.58 6.20
C ILE A 156 -19.64 -19.57 7.32
N GLU A 157 -19.46 -20.88 7.09
CA GLU A 157 -19.70 -21.91 8.11
C GLU A 157 -18.73 -21.78 9.29
N ASP A 158 -17.45 -21.50 9.02
CA ASP A 158 -16.44 -21.28 10.05
C ASP A 158 -16.80 -20.05 10.92
N TYR A 159 -17.26 -18.96 10.29
CA TYR A 159 -17.72 -17.78 11.00
C TYR A 159 -18.93 -18.07 11.89
N ARG A 160 -19.97 -18.75 11.36
CA ARG A 160 -21.18 -19.12 12.10
C ARG A 160 -20.91 -19.99 13.33
N HIS A 161 -19.85 -20.77 13.27
CA HIS A 161 -19.47 -21.68 14.37
C HIS A 161 -18.32 -21.15 15.23
N GLY A 162 -17.93 -19.88 15.08
CA GLY A 162 -16.88 -19.26 15.88
C GLY A 162 -15.47 -19.82 15.62
N ARG A 163 -15.22 -20.40 14.43
CA ARG A 163 -13.94 -21.03 14.06
C ARG A 163 -13.00 -20.09 13.30
N MET A 164 -13.15 -18.78 13.45
CA MET A 164 -12.28 -17.79 12.78
C MET A 164 -11.02 -17.44 13.60
N GLY A 165 -10.79 -18.13 14.72
CA GLY A 165 -9.71 -17.85 15.65
C GLY A 165 -10.04 -16.71 16.62
N HIS A 166 -9.10 -16.41 17.49
CA HIS A 166 -9.21 -15.34 18.49
C HIS A 166 -7.97 -14.44 18.40
N LEU A 167 -8.19 -13.15 18.58
CA LEU A 167 -7.08 -12.22 18.84
C LEU A 167 -6.62 -12.45 20.27
N GLY A 168 -5.35 -12.79 20.44
CA GLY A 168 -4.71 -12.95 21.75
C GLY A 168 -4.34 -11.60 22.39
#